data_15e76969c8b14dfa5050d9afe2b76a82
#
_entry.id   15e76969c8b14dfa5050d9afe2b76a82
#
_cell.length_a   1.000
_cell.length_b   1.000
_cell.length_c   1.000
_cell.angle_alpha   90.00
_cell.angle_beta   90.00
_cell.angle_gamma   90.00
#
_symmetry.space_group_name_H-M   'P 1'
#
loop_
_entity.id
_entity.type
_entity.pdbx_description
1 polymer ?
#
loop_
_entity_poly.entity_id
_entity_poly.type
_entity_poly.pdbx_seq_one_letter_code
_entity_poly.pdbx_strand_id
1 'polypeptide(L)'
;MYSIIKCYLRHILAVCVVSLCVMTGTAASSVKLDVDWPQFMSKQDMVWETLPEYWYESAYMGNGMLGLMIYKEPGQNYIRLETGNCAVHDHRKGKNDLFSIGRLLTGHFALHPKGEILDGKMRVDLWNAETTADIVTTKGKIHLHSFVHSDKMIIVTKTTTEGEEKDFRWEWVPAPSESPRYLFAKGEGNWIKV
;
A
#
# COMPACT_ATOMS: atom_id res chain seq x y z
N MET A 1 4.88 -49.68 58.43
CA MET A 1 5.66 -49.29 57.25
C MET A 1 4.97 -49.67 55.91
N TYR A 2 4.39 -50.83 55.77
CA TYR A 2 3.72 -51.33 54.57
C TYR A 2 2.44 -50.57 54.20
N SER A 3 1.69 -50.04 55.18
CA SER A 3 0.44 -49.30 54.94
C SER A 3 0.66 -47.91 54.36
N ILE A 4 1.75 -47.25 54.77
CA ILE A 4 2.10 -45.86 54.25
C ILE A 4 2.55 -45.91 52.84
N ILE A 5 3.32 -46.92 52.43
CA ILE A 5 3.80 -47.10 51.09
C ILE A 5 2.64 -47.32 50.07
N LYS A 6 1.63 -48.09 50.47
CA LYS A 6 0.42 -48.31 49.66
C LYS A 6 -0.40 -47.05 49.48
N CYS A 7 -0.44 -46.18 50.50
CA CYS A 7 -1.16 -44.91 50.40
C CYS A 7 -0.46 -43.95 49.41
N TYR A 8 0.86 -43.82 49.46
CA TYR A 8 1.64 -43.00 48.53
C TYR A 8 1.56 -43.50 47.09
N LEU A 9 1.62 -44.83 46.90
CA LEU A 9 1.51 -45.41 45.54
C LEU A 9 0.15 -45.13 44.90
N ARG A 10 -0.94 -45.14 45.66
CA ARG A 10 -2.29 -44.81 45.18
C ARG A 10 -2.42 -43.33 44.79
N HIS A 11 -1.79 -42.43 45.57
CA HIS A 11 -1.82 -40.99 45.25
C HIS A 11 -0.97 -40.66 43.99
N ILE A 12 0.20 -41.30 43.86
CA ILE A 12 1.05 -41.14 42.66
C ILE A 12 0.32 -41.68 41.44
N LEU A 13 -0.34 -42.84 41.52
CA LEU A 13 -1.11 -43.39 40.40
C LEU A 13 -2.29 -42.48 40.00
N ALA A 14 -3.00 -41.92 41.00
CA ALA A 14 -4.10 -41.00 40.75
C ALA A 14 -3.63 -39.69 40.07
N VAL A 15 -2.50 -39.12 40.51
CA VAL A 15 -1.91 -37.93 39.90
C VAL A 15 -1.44 -38.20 38.46
N CYS A 16 -0.83 -39.36 38.20
CA CYS A 16 -0.43 -39.74 36.85
C CYS A 16 -1.62 -39.94 35.92
N VAL A 17 -2.72 -40.53 36.37
CA VAL A 17 -3.93 -40.72 35.56
C VAL A 17 -4.59 -39.38 35.24
N VAL A 18 -4.67 -38.45 36.21
CA VAL A 18 -5.20 -37.11 36.00
C VAL A 18 -4.30 -36.32 35.05
N SER A 19 -2.96 -36.44 35.17
CA SER A 19 -2.02 -35.78 34.25
C SER A 19 -2.10 -36.33 32.82
N LEU A 20 -2.39 -37.64 32.66
CA LEU A 20 -2.56 -38.24 31.33
C LEU A 20 -3.88 -37.79 30.64
N CYS A 21 -4.95 -37.58 31.42
CA CYS A 21 -6.23 -37.12 30.91
C CYS A 21 -6.21 -35.64 30.45
N VAL A 22 -5.29 -34.82 30.97
CA VAL A 22 -5.16 -33.43 30.58
C VAL A 22 -4.39 -33.27 29.23
N MET A 23 -3.68 -34.32 28.80
CA MET A 23 -2.91 -34.34 27.57
C MET A 23 -3.72 -34.78 26.34
N THR A 24 -5.02 -35.08 26.48
CA THR A 24 -5.90 -35.21 25.32
C THR A 24 -6.25 -33.80 24.84
N GLY A 25 -5.26 -33.14 24.24
CA GLY A 25 -5.47 -31.90 23.56
C GLY A 25 -6.56 -32.12 22.51
N THR A 26 -7.64 -31.38 22.62
CA THR A 26 -8.62 -31.27 21.57
C THR A 26 -7.86 -30.90 20.31
N ALA A 27 -7.72 -31.84 19.38
CA ALA A 27 -7.26 -31.53 18.04
C ALA A 27 -8.23 -30.48 17.51
N ALA A 28 -7.79 -29.25 17.48
CA ALA A 28 -8.55 -28.19 16.84
C ALA A 28 -8.78 -28.63 15.40
N SER A 29 -10.02 -28.99 15.09
CA SER A 29 -10.42 -29.26 13.72
C SER A 29 -10.11 -27.99 12.92
N SER A 30 -9.02 -28.02 12.16
CA SER A 30 -8.73 -26.93 11.24
C SER A 30 -9.81 -26.95 10.17
N VAL A 31 -10.73 -26.00 10.26
CA VAL A 31 -11.70 -25.78 9.18
C VAL A 31 -10.90 -25.34 7.95
N LYS A 32 -10.74 -26.24 6.99
CA LYS A 32 -10.12 -25.91 5.71
C LYS A 32 -11.19 -25.24 4.86
N LEU A 33 -11.07 -23.94 4.68
CA LEU A 33 -11.89 -23.19 3.75
C LEU A 33 -11.42 -23.51 2.32
N ASP A 34 -12.27 -24.09 1.52
CA ASP A 34 -12.06 -24.30 0.08
C ASP A 34 -12.59 -23.07 -0.66
N VAL A 35 -11.74 -22.03 -0.73
CA VAL A 35 -12.06 -20.74 -1.36
C VAL A 35 -11.08 -20.51 -2.50
N ASP A 36 -11.61 -20.23 -3.69
CA ASP A 36 -10.82 -19.67 -4.78
C ASP A 36 -10.52 -18.20 -4.45
N TRP A 37 -9.40 -17.98 -3.76
CA TRP A 37 -8.99 -16.66 -3.29
C TRP A 37 -8.76 -15.65 -4.42
N PRO A 38 -8.12 -15.98 -5.53
CA PRO A 38 -8.00 -15.06 -6.66
C PRO A 38 -9.36 -14.58 -7.17
N GLN A 39 -10.30 -15.51 -7.38
CA GLN A 39 -11.66 -15.18 -7.82
C GLN A 39 -12.43 -14.37 -6.77
N PHE A 40 -12.28 -14.70 -5.49
CA PHE A 40 -12.90 -13.94 -4.40
C PHE A 40 -12.37 -12.51 -4.36
N MET A 41 -11.05 -12.35 -4.38
CA MET A 41 -10.39 -11.04 -4.29
C MET A 41 -10.65 -10.16 -5.51
N SER A 42 -10.77 -10.74 -6.71
CA SER A 42 -11.08 -9.96 -7.92
C SER A 42 -12.41 -9.21 -7.87
N LYS A 43 -13.34 -9.65 -7.01
CA LYS A 43 -14.62 -8.96 -6.78
C LYS A 43 -14.50 -7.80 -5.79
N GLN A 44 -13.35 -7.69 -5.11
CA GLN A 44 -13.06 -6.65 -4.12
C GLN A 44 -12.10 -5.59 -4.68
N ASP A 45 -11.63 -5.77 -5.91
CA ASP A 45 -10.72 -4.84 -6.54
C ASP A 45 -11.28 -3.42 -6.56
N MET A 46 -10.40 -2.46 -6.41
CA MET A 46 -10.75 -1.05 -6.54
C MET A 46 -10.75 -0.68 -8.03
N VAL A 47 -11.87 -0.18 -8.51
CA VAL A 47 -12.05 0.15 -9.93
C VAL A 47 -12.52 1.59 -10.07
N TRP A 48 -11.86 2.33 -10.93
CA TRP A 48 -12.23 3.68 -11.35
C TRP A 48 -12.64 3.64 -12.82
N GLU A 49 -13.85 4.07 -13.10
CA GLU A 49 -14.35 4.20 -14.47
C GLU A 49 -13.89 5.49 -15.16
N THR A 50 -13.37 6.43 -14.38
CA THR A 50 -12.71 7.66 -14.82
C THR A 50 -11.40 7.83 -14.05
N LEU A 51 -10.43 8.59 -14.59
CA LEU A 51 -9.17 8.83 -13.88
C LEU A 51 -9.41 9.64 -12.59
N PRO A 52 -8.91 9.17 -11.43
CA PRO A 52 -8.96 9.97 -10.21
C PRO A 52 -8.10 11.23 -10.38
N GLU A 53 -8.60 12.38 -9.92
CA GLU A 53 -7.91 13.66 -10.02
C GLU A 53 -7.30 14.14 -8.70
N TYR A 54 -7.62 13.49 -7.59
CA TYR A 54 -7.12 13.90 -6.28
C TYR A 54 -6.39 12.76 -5.59
N TRP A 55 -5.38 13.13 -4.79
CA TRP A 55 -4.56 12.15 -4.06
C TRP A 55 -5.38 11.22 -3.14
N TYR A 56 -6.47 11.71 -2.55
CA TYR A 56 -7.34 10.92 -1.65
C TYR A 56 -8.29 9.97 -2.39
N GLU A 57 -8.41 10.11 -3.70
CA GLU A 57 -9.17 9.21 -4.59
C GLU A 57 -8.25 8.25 -5.35
N SER A 58 -6.95 8.40 -5.18
CA SER A 58 -5.94 7.72 -6.00
C SER A 58 -5.88 6.21 -5.77
N ALA A 59 -5.44 5.49 -6.80
CA ALA A 59 -4.93 4.14 -6.60
C ALA A 59 -3.64 4.19 -5.77
N TYR A 60 -3.58 3.42 -4.70
CA TYR A 60 -2.40 3.38 -3.83
C TYR A 60 -1.88 1.95 -3.65
N MET A 61 -0.57 1.83 -3.56
CA MET A 61 0.15 0.58 -3.33
C MET A 61 1.30 0.83 -2.36
N GLY A 62 1.76 -0.22 -1.69
CA GLY A 62 2.91 -0.10 -0.82
C GLY A 62 3.32 -1.41 -0.17
N ASN A 63 4.54 -1.44 0.35
CA ASN A 63 5.10 -2.58 1.09
C ASN A 63 5.33 -2.27 2.58
N GLY A 64 4.68 -1.22 3.11
CA GLY A 64 4.86 -0.76 4.47
C GLY A 64 5.99 0.26 4.66
N MET A 65 6.99 0.28 3.79
CA MET A 65 8.10 1.24 3.82
C MET A 65 8.05 2.22 2.66
N LEU A 66 7.79 1.74 1.45
CA LEU A 66 7.67 2.50 0.22
C LEU A 66 6.21 2.49 -0.22
N GLY A 67 5.69 3.64 -0.61
CA GLY A 67 4.33 3.83 -1.10
C GLY A 67 4.32 4.51 -2.46
N LEU A 68 3.25 4.26 -3.21
CA LEU A 68 2.95 4.85 -4.50
C LEU A 68 1.47 5.20 -4.57
N MET A 69 1.15 6.39 -5.04
CA MET A 69 -0.20 6.82 -5.39
C MET A 69 -0.23 7.26 -6.85
N ILE A 70 -1.28 6.88 -7.58
CA ILE A 70 -1.42 7.17 -9.01
C ILE A 70 -2.73 7.91 -9.26
N TYR A 71 -2.65 9.09 -9.86
CA TYR A 71 -3.80 9.93 -10.22
C TYR A 71 -3.43 10.94 -11.30
N LYS A 72 -4.44 11.51 -11.96
CA LYS A 72 -4.25 12.63 -12.88
C LYS A 72 -4.08 13.93 -12.08
N GLU A 73 -3.03 14.69 -12.33
CA GLU A 73 -2.84 15.97 -11.63
C GLU A 73 -3.93 17.00 -12.04
N PRO A 74 -4.64 17.58 -11.04
CA PRO A 74 -5.71 18.55 -11.34
C PRO A 74 -5.21 19.74 -12.17
N GLY A 75 -5.90 20.05 -13.25
CA GLY A 75 -5.57 21.17 -14.12
C GLY A 75 -4.28 21.01 -14.94
N GLN A 76 -3.66 19.84 -14.91
CA GLN A 76 -2.43 19.54 -15.65
C GLN A 76 -2.63 18.37 -16.61
N ASN A 77 -1.79 18.31 -17.64
CA ASN A 77 -1.82 17.24 -18.64
C ASN A 77 -0.74 16.19 -18.35
N TYR A 78 -0.77 15.59 -17.14
CA TYR A 78 0.09 14.45 -16.80
C TYR A 78 -0.53 13.55 -15.73
N ILE A 79 -0.07 12.31 -15.71
CA ILE A 79 -0.37 11.37 -14.63
C ILE A 79 0.72 11.47 -13.60
N ARG A 80 0.32 11.70 -12.36
CA ARG A 80 1.21 11.79 -11.21
C ARG A 80 1.36 10.43 -10.53
N LEU A 81 2.59 10.02 -10.33
CA LEU A 81 2.98 8.87 -9.54
C LEU A 81 3.70 9.39 -8.29
N GLU A 82 2.92 9.72 -7.28
CA GLU A 82 3.43 10.23 -6.00
C GLU A 82 4.12 9.13 -5.22
N THR A 83 5.34 9.38 -4.78
CA THR A 83 6.12 8.42 -4.00
C THR A 83 6.26 8.85 -2.56
N GLY A 84 6.22 7.90 -1.64
CA GLY A 84 6.43 8.14 -0.23
C GLY A 84 7.30 7.06 0.41
N ASN A 85 8.16 7.46 1.35
CA ASN A 85 8.99 6.55 2.11
C ASN A 85 8.84 6.84 3.60
N CYS A 86 8.45 5.83 4.38
CA CYS A 86 8.15 6.02 5.80
C CYS A 86 9.42 6.30 6.65
N ALA A 87 10.62 6.05 6.12
CA ALA A 87 11.88 6.35 6.80
C ALA A 87 12.37 7.79 6.58
N VAL A 88 11.75 8.54 5.67
CA VAL A 88 12.17 9.92 5.36
C VAL A 88 11.46 10.90 6.27
N HIS A 89 12.20 11.47 7.22
CA HIS A 89 11.71 12.43 8.20
C HIS A 89 12.54 13.70 8.24
N ASP A 90 11.97 14.77 8.77
CA ASP A 90 12.70 16.01 9.03
C ASP A 90 13.48 15.89 10.35
N HIS A 91 14.80 15.84 10.26
CA HIS A 91 15.72 15.75 11.40
C HIS A 91 16.45 17.07 11.69
N ARG A 92 16.04 18.19 11.11
CA ARG A 92 16.70 19.47 11.31
C ARG A 92 16.56 19.96 12.76
N LYS A 93 17.67 20.51 13.31
CA LYS A 93 17.70 21.08 14.66
C LYS A 93 16.68 22.22 14.80
N GLY A 94 16.01 22.30 15.95
CA GLY A 94 15.01 23.33 16.24
C GLY A 94 13.60 23.02 15.70
N LYS A 95 13.43 21.86 15.08
CA LYS A 95 12.13 21.35 14.60
C LYS A 95 11.75 20.03 15.30
N ASN A 96 12.09 19.94 16.60
CA ASN A 96 11.98 18.69 17.38
C ASN A 96 10.73 18.62 18.27
N ASP A 97 9.76 19.49 18.06
CA ASP A 97 8.47 19.36 18.72
C ASP A 97 7.59 18.32 18.02
N LEU A 98 6.56 17.87 18.70
CA LEU A 98 5.64 16.85 18.22
C LEU A 98 5.01 17.18 16.84
N PHE A 99 4.95 18.46 16.50
CA PHE A 99 4.33 18.94 15.27
C PHE A 99 5.33 19.21 14.14
N SER A 100 6.61 19.40 14.47
CA SER A 100 7.67 19.72 13.49
C SER A 100 8.39 18.49 12.96
N ILE A 101 8.49 17.40 13.72
CA ILE A 101 9.03 16.13 13.23
C ILE A 101 7.95 15.43 12.41
N GLY A 102 7.97 15.64 11.12
CA GLY A 102 7.03 15.03 10.20
C GLY A 102 7.73 14.23 9.12
N ARG A 103 7.00 13.35 8.47
CA ARG A 103 7.48 12.71 7.25
C ARG A 103 7.62 13.77 6.17
N LEU A 104 8.70 13.64 5.39
CA LEU A 104 8.89 14.42 4.18
C LEU A 104 8.32 13.65 2.99
N LEU A 105 7.72 14.36 2.08
CA LEU A 105 7.41 13.82 0.76
C LEU A 105 8.72 13.60 0.02
N THR A 106 8.81 12.55 -0.78
CA THR A 106 10.01 12.29 -1.59
C THR A 106 9.95 13.01 -2.94
N GLY A 107 8.78 13.09 -3.51
CA GLY A 107 8.49 13.66 -4.82
C GLY A 107 7.58 12.76 -5.63
N HIS A 108 7.45 13.07 -6.90
CA HIS A 108 6.64 12.29 -7.81
C HIS A 108 7.28 12.16 -9.18
N PHE A 109 6.91 11.11 -9.89
CA PHE A 109 7.11 11.03 -11.32
C PHE A 109 5.89 11.57 -12.03
N ALA A 110 6.09 12.45 -13.00
CA ALA A 110 5.07 12.93 -13.90
C ALA A 110 5.21 12.19 -15.24
N LEU A 111 4.16 11.49 -15.66
CA LEU A 111 4.05 10.88 -16.97
C LEU A 111 3.32 11.86 -17.89
N HIS A 112 4.06 12.53 -18.75
CA HIS A 112 3.54 13.48 -19.74
C HIS A 112 3.24 12.76 -21.04
N PRO A 113 1.97 12.65 -21.45
CA PRO A 113 1.63 12.17 -22.77
C PRO A 113 1.97 13.18 -23.84
N LYS A 114 2.01 12.75 -25.11
CA LYS A 114 2.10 13.62 -26.28
C LYS A 114 0.78 14.33 -26.56
N GLY A 115 -0.34 13.63 -26.40
CA GLY A 115 -1.68 14.17 -26.58
C GLY A 115 -2.24 14.73 -25.27
N GLU A 116 -3.40 15.40 -25.38
CA GLU A 116 -4.18 15.81 -24.21
C GLU A 116 -4.87 14.60 -23.57
N ILE A 117 -4.81 14.46 -22.27
CA ILE A 117 -5.55 13.41 -21.53
C ILE A 117 -7.03 13.76 -21.59
N LEU A 118 -7.82 12.86 -22.15
CA LEU A 118 -9.27 12.99 -22.25
C LEU A 118 -9.97 12.31 -21.08
N ASP A 119 -9.57 11.08 -20.77
CA ASP A 119 -10.10 10.27 -19.68
C ASP A 119 -9.26 8.99 -19.54
N GLY A 120 -9.74 8.04 -18.75
CA GLY A 120 -9.15 6.70 -18.62
C GLY A 120 -9.84 5.89 -17.55
N LYS A 121 -9.36 4.66 -17.40
CA LYS A 121 -9.82 3.71 -16.39
C LYS A 121 -8.64 3.24 -15.57
N MET A 122 -8.90 2.89 -14.31
CA MET A 122 -7.86 2.39 -13.42
C MET A 122 -8.41 1.24 -12.57
N ARG A 123 -7.55 0.29 -12.25
CA ARG A 123 -7.88 -0.83 -11.38
C ARG A 123 -6.69 -1.17 -10.49
N VAL A 124 -6.96 -1.40 -9.21
CA VAL A 124 -6.04 -2.07 -8.28
C VAL A 124 -6.49 -3.51 -8.13
N ASP A 125 -5.67 -4.43 -8.59
CA ASP A 125 -5.80 -5.85 -8.35
C ASP A 125 -5.30 -6.15 -6.93
N LEU A 126 -6.22 -6.45 -6.02
CA LEU A 126 -5.89 -6.67 -4.61
C LEU A 126 -5.20 -8.02 -4.37
N TRP A 127 -5.39 -9.00 -5.26
CA TRP A 127 -4.72 -10.29 -5.13
C TRP A 127 -3.24 -10.22 -5.49
N ASN A 128 -2.92 -9.53 -6.57
CA ASN A 128 -1.56 -9.39 -7.07
C ASN A 128 -0.85 -8.14 -6.53
N ALA A 129 -1.56 -7.24 -5.85
CA ALA A 129 -1.08 -5.95 -5.38
C ALA A 129 -0.48 -5.08 -6.51
N GLU A 130 -1.21 -5.00 -7.63
CA GLU A 130 -0.81 -4.29 -8.84
C GLU A 130 -1.87 -3.27 -9.26
N THR A 131 -1.44 -2.21 -9.90
CA THR A 131 -2.33 -1.21 -10.50
C THR A 131 -2.16 -1.19 -12.00
N THR A 132 -3.26 -1.22 -12.72
CA THR A 132 -3.32 -0.99 -14.15
C THR A 132 -4.13 0.27 -14.46
N ALA A 133 -3.72 1.03 -15.47
CA ALA A 133 -4.48 2.17 -15.96
C ALA A 133 -4.45 2.23 -17.48
N ASP A 134 -5.60 2.51 -18.07
CA ASP A 134 -5.77 2.81 -19.50
C ASP A 134 -6.09 4.29 -19.62
N ILE A 135 -5.16 5.07 -20.13
CA ILE A 135 -5.25 6.52 -20.26
C ILE A 135 -5.54 6.84 -21.73
N VAL A 136 -6.67 7.47 -21.99
CA VAL A 136 -7.09 7.89 -23.34
C VAL A 136 -6.64 9.31 -23.58
N THR A 137 -5.97 9.54 -24.71
CA THR A 137 -5.50 10.84 -25.11
C THR A 137 -5.99 11.21 -26.51
N THR A 138 -5.78 12.46 -26.92
CA THR A 138 -6.08 12.91 -28.29
C THR A 138 -5.19 12.25 -29.34
N LYS A 139 -4.13 11.52 -28.94
CA LYS A 139 -3.15 10.87 -29.83
C LYS A 139 -3.20 9.35 -29.80
N GLY A 140 -3.97 8.78 -28.89
CA GLY A 140 -4.08 7.32 -28.74
C GLY A 140 -4.32 6.92 -27.29
N LYS A 141 -3.62 5.87 -26.84
CA LYS A 141 -3.73 5.38 -25.47
C LYS A 141 -2.37 5.13 -24.85
N ILE A 142 -2.32 5.24 -23.55
CA ILE A 142 -1.20 4.82 -22.72
C ILE A 142 -1.72 3.75 -21.76
N HIS A 143 -1.08 2.59 -21.73
CA HIS A 143 -1.31 1.54 -20.76
C HIS A 143 -0.20 1.58 -19.72
N LEU A 144 -0.59 1.72 -18.47
CA LEU A 144 0.32 1.76 -17.34
C LEU A 144 0.07 0.53 -16.47
N HIS A 145 1.14 -0.13 -16.06
CA HIS A 145 1.10 -1.23 -15.09
C HIS A 145 2.17 -0.98 -14.04
N SER A 146 1.78 -0.96 -12.77
CA SER A 146 2.64 -0.57 -11.67
C SER A 146 2.47 -1.46 -10.47
N PHE A 147 3.57 -1.71 -9.75
CA PHE A 147 3.55 -2.34 -8.44
C PHE A 147 4.72 -1.89 -7.58
N VAL A 148 4.57 -2.04 -6.26
CA VAL A 148 5.65 -1.86 -5.29
C VAL A 148 6.14 -3.24 -4.87
N HIS A 149 7.44 -3.50 -5.03
CA HIS A 149 8.01 -4.81 -4.70
C HIS A 149 7.88 -5.10 -3.20
N SER A 150 7.44 -6.31 -2.83
CA SER A 150 7.13 -6.70 -1.44
C SER A 150 8.32 -6.54 -0.49
N ASP A 151 9.52 -6.93 -0.91
CA ASP A 151 10.71 -7.03 -0.05
C ASP A 151 11.79 -6.02 -0.38
N LYS A 152 11.64 -5.23 -1.44
CA LYS A 152 12.65 -4.27 -1.90
C LYS A 152 12.08 -2.88 -2.01
N MET A 153 12.91 -1.89 -1.80
CA MET A 153 12.58 -0.48 -1.97
C MET A 153 12.57 -0.10 -3.46
N ILE A 154 11.70 -0.78 -4.23
CA ILE A 154 11.60 -0.64 -5.68
C ILE A 154 10.14 -0.49 -6.08
N ILE A 155 9.88 0.53 -6.89
CA ILE A 155 8.63 0.69 -7.65
C ILE A 155 8.94 0.27 -9.08
N VAL A 156 8.11 -0.60 -9.63
CA VAL A 156 8.20 -1.00 -11.04
C VAL A 156 7.00 -0.44 -11.77
N THR A 157 7.25 0.27 -12.85
CA THR A 157 6.21 0.80 -13.73
C THR A 157 6.54 0.47 -15.16
N LYS A 158 5.62 -0.23 -15.82
CA LYS A 158 5.68 -0.52 -17.25
C LYS A 158 4.68 0.38 -17.98
N THR A 159 5.13 1.02 -19.03
CA THR A 159 4.31 1.86 -19.88
C THR A 159 4.36 1.35 -21.33
N THR A 160 3.20 1.15 -21.94
CA THR A 160 3.06 0.84 -23.35
C THR A 160 2.05 1.78 -23.97
N THR A 161 2.13 2.00 -25.27
CA THR A 161 1.32 2.99 -25.97
C THR A 161 0.67 2.42 -27.23
N GLU A 162 -0.47 2.98 -27.60
CA GLU A 162 -1.18 2.73 -28.85
C GLU A 162 -1.37 4.03 -29.65
N GLY A 163 -1.51 3.88 -30.96
CA GLY A 163 -1.73 5.01 -31.86
C GLY A 163 -0.48 5.88 -32.03
N GLU A 164 -0.65 7.19 -31.95
CA GLU A 164 0.42 8.19 -32.10
C GLU A 164 1.06 8.60 -30.75
N GLU A 165 0.68 7.98 -29.64
CA GLU A 165 1.27 8.20 -28.31
C GLU A 165 2.63 7.53 -28.18
N LYS A 166 3.62 7.92 -29.02
CA LYS A 166 4.95 7.29 -29.02
C LYS A 166 6.03 8.09 -28.30
N ASP A 167 5.78 9.37 -28.03
CA ASP A 167 6.76 10.32 -27.52
C ASP A 167 6.37 10.84 -26.11
N PHE A 168 5.80 9.98 -25.27
CA PHE A 168 5.58 10.32 -23.87
C PHE A 168 6.92 10.48 -23.14
N ARG A 169 6.97 11.30 -22.09
CA ARG A 169 8.17 11.48 -21.26
C ARG A 169 7.87 11.31 -19.80
N TRP A 170 8.85 10.84 -19.08
CA TRP A 170 8.88 10.84 -17.64
C TRP A 170 9.69 12.03 -17.11
N GLU A 171 9.20 12.64 -16.05
CA GLU A 171 9.88 13.69 -15.33
C GLU A 171 9.85 13.38 -13.84
N TRP A 172 11.01 13.50 -13.18
CA TRP A 172 11.08 13.45 -11.73
C TRP A 172 10.93 14.86 -11.17
N VAL A 173 9.94 15.06 -10.30
CA VAL A 173 9.69 16.32 -9.60
C VAL A 173 9.93 16.08 -8.10
N PRO A 174 11.06 16.57 -7.55
CA PRO A 174 11.35 16.42 -6.14
C PRO A 174 10.38 17.22 -5.28
N ALA A 175 10.00 16.67 -4.13
CA ALA A 175 9.20 17.41 -3.18
C ALA A 175 10.02 18.46 -2.43
N PRO A 176 9.40 19.55 -1.94
CA PRO A 176 10.05 20.46 -1.02
C PRO A 176 10.56 19.72 0.22
N SER A 177 11.75 20.08 0.71
CA SER A 177 12.32 19.48 1.92
C SER A 177 11.71 20.01 3.21
N GLU A 178 10.41 20.27 3.21
CA GLU A 178 9.63 20.69 4.36
C GLU A 178 8.44 19.78 4.59
N SER A 179 8.25 19.42 5.86
CA SER A 179 7.08 18.64 6.23
C SER A 179 5.82 19.50 6.10
N PRO A 180 4.77 19.04 5.42
CA PRO A 180 3.48 19.70 5.40
C PRO A 180 2.96 20.00 6.83
N ARG A 181 3.23 19.09 7.76
CA ARG A 181 2.85 19.22 9.17
C ARG A 181 3.49 20.44 9.84
N TYR A 182 4.74 20.74 9.48
CA TYR A 182 5.43 21.92 9.98
C TYR A 182 4.84 23.23 9.45
N LEU A 183 4.50 23.26 8.18
CA LEU A 183 3.82 24.41 7.56
C LEU A 183 2.45 24.65 8.21
N PHE A 184 1.72 23.58 8.51
CA PHE A 184 0.45 23.67 9.23
C PHE A 184 0.61 24.26 10.65
N ALA A 185 1.58 23.78 11.41
CA ALA A 185 1.84 24.26 12.78
C ALA A 185 2.21 25.74 12.80
N LYS A 186 2.79 26.28 11.72
CA LYS A 186 3.08 27.72 11.55
C LYS A 186 1.90 28.53 11.00
N GLY A 187 0.78 27.91 10.67
CA GLY A 187 -0.34 28.57 10.00
C GLY A 187 -0.10 28.92 8.53
N GLU A 188 0.98 28.39 7.93
CA GLU A 188 1.39 28.67 6.55
C GLU A 188 0.89 27.59 5.56
N GLY A 189 0.35 26.48 6.07
CA GLY A 189 -0.12 25.36 5.26
C GLY A 189 -1.61 25.44 4.93
N ASN A 190 -1.95 25.45 3.66
CA ASN A 190 -3.32 25.21 3.19
C ASN A 190 -3.55 23.71 3.05
N TRP A 191 -4.11 23.08 4.09
CA TRP A 191 -4.26 21.63 4.12
C TRP A 191 -5.39 21.07 3.29
N ILE A 192 -6.40 21.84 3.05
CA ILE A 192 -7.54 21.39 2.25
C ILE A 192 -8.17 22.65 1.62
N LYS A 193 -7.96 22.83 0.35
CA LYS A 193 -9.00 23.45 -0.46
C LYS A 193 -9.87 22.29 -0.95
N VAL A 194 -10.90 22.00 -0.19
CA VAL A 194 -12.00 21.17 -0.65
C VAL A 194 -12.82 22.00 -1.63
#